data_e3a4f2b469f7bd54b8e8510298bae267
#
_entry.id   e3a4f2b469f7bd54b8e8510298bae267
#
_cell.length_a   1.000
_cell.length_b   1.000
_cell.length_c   1.000
_cell.angle_alpha   90.00
_cell.angle_beta   90.00
_cell.angle_gamma   90.00
#
_symmetry.space_group_name_H-M   'P 1'
#
loop_
_entity.id
_entity.type
_entity.pdbx_description
1 polymer ?
#
loop_
_entity_poly.entity_id
_entity_poly.type
_entity_poly.pdbx_seq_one_letter_code
_entity_poly.pdbx_strand_id
1 'polypeptide(L)'
;LTNRCKLWGWPAMAITDHGCAQAFPLALHVVDGKEEEYPKILYGVEAYYVNDAAAVSVVRGPMDGSLDGEFVVFDLETTGLKPTTEEITEIAAVLVREGEIRDSFQTYVNPHKPIPPEITELTGISDETVADAPDLPEALDKFFAFLGDRVLVAHNAGFDLSFLKAACKRLEIEREFTYIDTLEMSRIMLPYLNRFKLNILAKELQVGPFEHHRASEDAAVLARIWIKLLEKLKNEQNA
;
A
#
# COMPACT_ATOMS: atom_id res chain seq x y z
N LEU A 1 27.88 -1.32 -24.45
CA LEU A 1 28.49 -2.11 -23.38
C LEU A 1 29.48 -3.11 -23.96
N THR A 2 29.11 -4.06 -24.83
CA THR A 2 29.97 -5.08 -25.41
C THR A 2 31.25 -4.52 -26.02
N ASN A 3 31.15 -3.48 -26.85
CA ASN A 3 32.32 -2.81 -27.45
C ASN A 3 33.27 -2.21 -26.39
N ARG A 4 32.73 -1.69 -25.27
CA ARG A 4 33.54 -1.15 -24.18
C ARG A 4 34.27 -2.27 -23.42
N CYS A 5 33.61 -3.38 -23.18
CA CYS A 5 34.21 -4.52 -22.52
C CYS A 5 35.31 -5.16 -23.40
N LYS A 6 35.12 -5.21 -24.73
CA LYS A 6 36.16 -5.57 -25.69
C LYS A 6 37.40 -4.68 -25.58
N LEU A 7 37.20 -3.35 -25.56
CA LEU A 7 38.29 -2.37 -25.43
C LEU A 7 39.05 -2.51 -24.09
N TRP A 8 38.37 -2.93 -23.04
CA TRP A 8 38.99 -3.15 -21.73
C TRP A 8 39.64 -4.54 -21.58
N GLY A 9 39.54 -5.39 -22.59
CA GLY A 9 40.12 -6.74 -22.57
C GLY A 9 39.45 -7.69 -21.58
N TRP A 10 38.17 -7.46 -21.27
CA TRP A 10 37.44 -8.35 -20.35
C TRP A 10 37.22 -9.73 -21.00
N PRO A 11 37.44 -10.83 -20.25
CA PRO A 11 37.22 -12.16 -20.79
C PRO A 11 35.74 -12.55 -20.96
N ALA A 12 34.87 -11.93 -20.14
CA ALA A 12 33.46 -12.19 -20.18
C ALA A 12 32.67 -10.96 -19.61
N MET A 13 31.40 -10.87 -19.96
CA MET A 13 30.44 -9.93 -19.35
C MET A 13 29.10 -10.60 -19.19
N ALA A 14 28.37 -10.26 -18.12
CA ALA A 14 26.99 -10.68 -17.94
C ALA A 14 26.03 -9.58 -18.40
N ILE A 15 24.92 -9.98 -19.00
CA ILE A 15 23.77 -9.13 -19.30
C ILE A 15 22.60 -9.71 -18.51
N THR A 16 22.10 -8.94 -17.53
CA THR A 16 21.01 -9.32 -16.64
C THR A 16 19.98 -8.21 -16.66
N ASP A 17 19.01 -8.32 -17.55
CA ASP A 17 17.93 -7.36 -17.62
C ASP A 17 16.95 -7.55 -16.46
N HIS A 18 16.35 -6.43 -16.06
CA HIS A 18 15.44 -6.37 -14.93
C HIS A 18 14.06 -6.96 -15.32
N GLY A 19 13.79 -8.20 -14.89
CA GLY A 19 12.55 -8.91 -15.17
C GLY A 19 12.27 -9.22 -16.64
N CYS A 20 13.26 -9.10 -17.52
CA CYS A 20 13.11 -9.33 -18.96
C CYS A 20 14.42 -9.75 -19.62
N ALA A 21 14.40 -9.95 -20.94
CA ALA A 21 15.56 -10.35 -21.75
C ALA A 21 15.74 -9.47 -23.00
N GLN A 22 15.33 -8.21 -22.94
CA GLN A 22 15.28 -7.32 -24.11
C GLN A 22 16.64 -6.99 -24.70
N ALA A 23 17.72 -6.99 -23.90
CA ALA A 23 19.06 -6.72 -24.38
C ALA A 23 19.72 -7.92 -25.06
N PHE A 24 19.18 -9.14 -24.94
CA PHE A 24 19.78 -10.36 -25.50
C PHE A 24 19.91 -10.32 -27.03
N PRO A 25 18.86 -10.00 -27.82
CA PRO A 25 18.97 -9.90 -29.26
C PRO A 25 19.99 -8.87 -29.72
N LEU A 26 20.06 -7.73 -29.03
CA LEU A 26 21.02 -6.67 -29.34
C LEU A 26 22.44 -7.09 -29.08
N ALA A 27 22.70 -7.77 -27.97
CA ALA A 27 24.02 -8.30 -27.63
C ALA A 27 24.45 -9.40 -28.60
N LEU A 28 23.53 -10.31 -28.92
CA LEU A 28 23.79 -11.39 -29.91
C LEU A 28 24.16 -10.80 -31.27
N HIS A 29 23.38 -9.83 -31.77
CA HIS A 29 23.64 -9.19 -33.06
C HIS A 29 25.02 -8.51 -33.15
N VAL A 30 25.54 -7.99 -32.04
CA VAL A 30 26.89 -7.37 -32.01
C VAL A 30 28.00 -8.40 -32.09
N VAL A 31 27.82 -9.59 -31.50
CA VAL A 31 28.88 -10.62 -31.38
C VAL A 31 28.75 -11.75 -32.40
N ASP A 32 27.60 -11.87 -33.05
CA ASP A 32 27.31 -12.95 -34.02
C ASP A 32 28.34 -12.99 -35.15
N GLY A 33 28.95 -14.14 -35.31
CA GLY A 33 30.05 -14.35 -36.28
C GLY A 33 31.38 -13.67 -35.93
N LYS A 34 31.52 -13.14 -34.72
CA LYS A 34 32.72 -12.45 -34.20
C LYS A 34 33.03 -12.83 -32.76
N GLU A 35 32.64 -14.02 -32.34
CA GLU A 35 32.68 -14.48 -30.96
C GLU A 35 34.11 -14.47 -30.40
N GLU A 36 35.12 -14.73 -31.24
CA GLU A 36 36.53 -14.69 -30.84
C GLU A 36 37.07 -13.29 -30.58
N GLU A 37 36.39 -12.25 -31.12
CA GLU A 37 36.82 -10.87 -30.98
C GLU A 37 36.19 -10.18 -29.76
N TYR A 38 35.15 -10.75 -29.18
CA TYR A 38 34.36 -10.14 -28.11
C TYR A 38 34.47 -10.98 -26.82
N PRO A 39 34.27 -10.33 -25.65
CA PRO A 39 34.16 -11.09 -24.41
C PRO A 39 32.98 -12.05 -24.47
N LYS A 40 33.11 -13.20 -23.80
CA LYS A 40 32.00 -14.16 -23.67
C LYS A 40 30.78 -13.49 -23.05
N ILE A 41 29.64 -13.55 -23.71
CA ILE A 41 28.40 -13.01 -23.16
C ILE A 41 27.73 -14.10 -22.30
N LEU A 42 27.44 -13.75 -21.03
CA LEU A 42 26.65 -14.55 -20.11
C LEU A 42 25.26 -13.94 -20.07
N TYR A 43 24.28 -14.64 -20.60
CA TYR A 43 22.90 -14.23 -20.62
C TYR A 43 22.22 -14.66 -19.32
N GLY A 44 21.63 -13.73 -18.61
CA GLY A 44 20.90 -13.94 -17.39
C GLY A 44 19.70 -13.00 -17.30
N VAL A 45 18.87 -13.18 -16.30
CA VAL A 45 17.76 -12.30 -16.01
C VAL A 45 17.70 -12.06 -14.51
N GLU A 46 17.43 -10.85 -14.10
CA GLU A 46 17.03 -10.56 -12.74
C GLU A 46 15.57 -10.97 -12.58
N ALA A 47 15.36 -12.18 -12.05
CA ALA A 47 14.03 -12.75 -11.89
C ALA A 47 13.40 -12.33 -10.58
N TYR A 48 12.11 -12.00 -10.61
CA TYR A 48 11.31 -11.84 -9.41
C TYR A 48 10.85 -13.22 -8.92
N TYR A 49 11.38 -13.65 -7.79
CA TYR A 49 10.89 -14.86 -7.13
C TYR A 49 9.65 -14.54 -6.32
N VAL A 50 8.51 -15.10 -6.70
CA VAL A 50 7.28 -15.09 -5.92
C VAL A 50 7.13 -16.45 -5.27
N ASN A 51 7.10 -16.49 -3.95
CA ASN A 51 6.83 -17.71 -3.20
C ASN A 51 5.30 -17.91 -3.10
N ASP A 52 4.73 -18.62 -4.05
CA ASP A 52 3.28 -18.94 -4.06
C ASP A 52 2.86 -19.84 -2.89
N ALA A 53 3.83 -20.51 -2.24
CA ALA A 53 3.56 -21.28 -1.01
C ALA A 53 3.57 -20.40 0.25
N ALA A 54 4.08 -19.17 0.17
CA ALA A 54 3.87 -18.21 1.24
C ALA A 54 2.40 -17.78 1.19
N ALA A 55 1.62 -18.28 2.15
CA ALA A 55 0.23 -17.87 2.30
C ALA A 55 0.16 -16.34 2.28
N VAL A 56 -0.56 -15.78 1.31
CA VAL A 56 -0.88 -14.35 1.32
C VAL A 56 -1.67 -14.10 2.59
N SER A 57 -1.04 -13.47 3.56
CA SER A 57 -1.70 -13.22 4.83
C SER A 57 -2.52 -11.95 4.70
N VAL A 58 -3.80 -12.11 4.48
CA VAL A 58 -4.79 -11.02 4.49
C VAL A 58 -4.86 -10.38 5.88
N VAL A 59 -4.71 -11.19 6.92
CA VAL A 59 -4.74 -10.77 8.34
C VAL A 59 -3.33 -10.81 8.91
N ARG A 60 -2.96 -9.78 9.64
CA ARG A 60 -1.71 -9.68 10.39
C ARG A 60 -2.01 -9.37 11.86
N GLY A 61 -1.36 -10.07 12.78
CA GLY A 61 -1.59 -10.00 14.21
C GLY A 61 -2.62 -11.03 14.71
N PRO A 62 -2.85 -11.09 16.02
CA PRO A 62 -3.78 -12.04 16.62
C PRO A 62 -5.24 -11.66 16.30
N MET A 63 -5.98 -12.57 15.73
CA MET A 63 -7.42 -12.45 15.47
C MET A 63 -8.09 -13.80 15.75
N ASP A 64 -9.24 -13.77 16.41
CA ASP A 64 -10.02 -14.98 16.73
C ASP A 64 -10.74 -15.59 15.54
N GLY A 65 -10.64 -14.96 14.37
CA GLY A 65 -11.30 -15.39 13.13
C GLY A 65 -12.76 -14.95 13.03
N SER A 66 -13.30 -14.25 14.02
CA SER A 66 -14.66 -13.71 13.95
C SER A 66 -14.77 -12.61 12.91
N LEU A 67 -15.73 -12.76 12.01
CA LEU A 67 -16.10 -11.74 11.00
C LEU A 67 -17.27 -10.86 11.47
N ASP A 68 -17.78 -11.12 12.69
CA ASP A 68 -18.88 -10.37 13.31
C ASP A 68 -18.38 -9.29 14.29
N GLY A 69 -17.07 -9.06 14.33
CA GLY A 69 -16.43 -8.10 15.21
C GLY A 69 -16.62 -6.65 14.79
N GLU A 70 -15.95 -5.79 15.55
CA GLU A 70 -15.81 -4.36 15.24
C GLU A 70 -14.51 -4.14 14.48
N PHE A 71 -14.60 -3.38 13.40
CA PHE A 71 -13.47 -3.05 12.53
C PHE A 71 -13.32 -1.54 12.41
N VAL A 72 -12.11 -1.05 12.47
CA VAL A 72 -11.80 0.35 12.18
C VAL A 72 -11.13 0.43 10.82
N VAL A 73 -11.90 0.82 9.83
CA VAL A 73 -11.43 1.05 8.46
C VAL A 73 -10.81 2.42 8.39
N PHE A 74 -9.55 2.53 7.99
CA PHE A 74 -8.83 3.79 8.05
C PHE A 74 -7.97 4.04 6.82
N ASP A 75 -7.62 5.30 6.63
CA ASP A 75 -6.75 5.80 5.58
C ASP A 75 -5.96 7.00 6.08
N LEU A 76 -4.76 7.22 5.55
CA LEU A 76 -3.86 8.32 5.91
C LEU A 76 -3.49 9.15 4.68
N GLU A 77 -3.46 10.48 4.86
CA GLU A 77 -2.72 11.34 3.94
C GLU A 77 -1.39 11.76 4.56
N THR A 78 -0.38 11.94 3.72
CA THR A 78 1.00 12.16 4.16
C THR A 78 1.71 13.17 3.26
N THR A 79 2.83 13.75 3.74
CA THR A 79 3.65 14.67 2.93
C THR A 79 4.46 13.96 1.84
N GLY A 80 4.38 12.63 1.72
CA GLY A 80 5.10 11.82 0.73
C GLY A 80 5.12 10.34 1.09
N LEU A 81 5.95 9.54 0.41
CA LEU A 81 5.84 8.08 0.46
C LEU A 81 6.74 7.39 1.48
N LYS A 82 7.68 8.10 2.12
CA LYS A 82 8.71 7.49 2.99
C LYS A 82 8.42 7.74 4.47
N PRO A 83 7.98 6.78 5.27
CA PRO A 83 7.59 6.98 6.67
C PRO A 83 8.75 7.40 7.59
N THR A 84 10.00 7.33 7.11
CA THR A 84 11.18 7.78 7.86
C THR A 84 11.48 9.27 7.72
N THR A 85 10.97 9.92 6.68
CA THR A 85 11.24 11.33 6.36
C THR A 85 9.99 12.16 6.15
N GLU A 86 8.86 11.50 5.92
CA GLU A 86 7.59 12.14 5.65
C GLU A 86 6.66 12.05 6.85
N GLU A 87 5.67 12.96 6.88
CA GLU A 87 4.78 13.15 8.01
C GLU A 87 3.33 12.86 7.61
N ILE A 88 2.50 12.47 8.59
CA ILE A 88 1.06 12.35 8.44
C ILE A 88 0.44 13.74 8.42
N THR A 89 -0.51 13.98 7.50
CA THR A 89 -1.26 15.23 7.36
C THR A 89 -2.74 15.09 7.63
N GLU A 90 -3.30 13.88 7.47
CA GLU A 90 -4.69 13.56 7.81
C GLU A 90 -4.78 12.12 8.30
N ILE A 91 -5.62 11.86 9.31
CA ILE A 91 -6.01 10.54 9.76
C ILE A 91 -7.53 10.46 9.67
N ALA A 92 -8.05 9.52 8.90
CA ALA A 92 -9.48 9.27 8.84
C ALA A 92 -9.79 7.80 9.12
N ALA A 93 -10.89 7.54 9.79
CA ALA A 93 -11.33 6.21 10.14
C ALA A 93 -12.84 6.09 10.23
N VAL A 94 -13.34 4.89 9.97
CA VAL A 94 -14.76 4.55 10.02
C VAL A 94 -14.93 3.29 10.85
N LEU A 95 -15.77 3.33 11.87
CA LEU A 95 -16.15 2.17 12.66
C LEU A 95 -17.23 1.37 11.94
N VAL A 96 -16.91 0.12 11.61
CA VAL A 96 -17.86 -0.85 11.07
C VAL A 96 -18.15 -1.90 12.13
N ARG A 97 -19.43 -2.13 12.41
CA ARG A 97 -19.93 -3.16 13.33
C ARG A 97 -21.15 -3.83 12.70
N GLU A 98 -21.20 -5.16 12.70
CA GLU A 98 -22.31 -5.94 12.18
C GLU A 98 -22.67 -5.62 10.72
N GLY A 99 -21.66 -5.29 9.91
CA GLY A 99 -21.85 -4.93 8.50
C GLY A 99 -22.42 -3.52 8.27
N GLU A 100 -22.46 -2.67 9.28
CA GLU A 100 -22.94 -1.30 9.18
C GLU A 100 -21.91 -0.29 9.66
N ILE A 101 -21.90 0.88 9.06
CA ILE A 101 -21.10 2.02 9.53
C ILE A 101 -21.79 2.59 10.77
N ARG A 102 -21.06 2.69 11.89
CA ARG A 102 -21.58 3.15 13.18
C ARG A 102 -21.04 4.49 13.62
N ASP A 103 -19.80 4.80 13.28
CA ASP A 103 -19.13 6.03 13.71
C ASP A 103 -18.00 6.38 12.73
N SER A 104 -17.51 7.59 12.80
CA SER A 104 -16.38 8.06 11.99
C SER A 104 -15.49 9.00 12.78
N PHE A 105 -14.21 8.97 12.44
CA PHE A 105 -13.17 9.83 13.00
C PHE A 105 -12.42 10.50 11.86
N GLN A 106 -12.09 11.77 12.01
CA GLN A 106 -11.23 12.51 11.11
C GLN A 106 -10.46 13.58 11.89
N THR A 107 -9.20 13.72 11.60
CA THR A 107 -8.39 14.84 12.07
C THR A 107 -7.29 15.16 11.08
N TYR A 108 -7.06 16.45 10.81
CA TYR A 108 -5.82 16.88 10.23
C TYR A 108 -4.71 16.80 11.26
N VAL A 109 -3.47 16.78 10.79
CA VAL A 109 -2.25 16.76 11.61
C VAL A 109 -1.30 17.82 11.07
N ASN A 110 -0.78 18.68 11.94
CA ASN A 110 0.26 19.62 11.55
C ASN A 110 1.59 18.87 11.36
N PRO A 111 2.14 18.79 10.14
CA PRO A 111 3.38 18.05 9.89
C PRO A 111 4.63 18.80 10.33
N HIS A 112 4.53 20.06 10.75
CA HIS A 112 5.65 20.96 11.09
C HIS A 112 6.72 21.07 9.98
N LYS A 113 6.33 20.84 8.76
CA LYS A 113 7.15 20.99 7.55
C LYS A 113 6.26 21.38 6.37
N PRO A 114 6.80 22.05 5.36
CA PRO A 114 6.02 22.38 4.16
C PRO A 114 5.51 21.13 3.46
N ILE A 115 4.26 21.18 3.02
CA ILE A 115 3.63 20.13 2.20
C ILE A 115 4.07 20.38 0.75
N PRO A 116 4.67 19.39 0.06
CA PRO A 116 5.06 19.53 -1.33
C PRO A 116 3.86 19.90 -2.22
N PRO A 117 4.03 20.82 -3.19
CA PRO A 117 2.94 21.27 -4.05
C PRO A 117 2.23 20.12 -4.78
N GLU A 118 2.96 19.10 -5.21
CA GLU A 118 2.40 17.88 -5.83
C GLU A 118 1.51 17.07 -4.87
N ILE A 119 1.79 17.10 -3.57
CA ILE A 119 0.96 16.45 -2.55
C ILE A 119 -0.30 17.30 -2.32
N THR A 120 -0.16 18.62 -2.24
CA THR A 120 -1.32 19.52 -2.14
C THR A 120 -2.24 19.39 -3.35
N GLU A 121 -1.69 19.27 -4.57
CA GLU A 121 -2.49 19.04 -5.77
C GLU A 121 -3.21 17.69 -5.73
N LEU A 122 -2.57 16.67 -5.17
CA LEU A 122 -3.12 15.31 -5.07
C LEU A 122 -4.22 15.21 -4.01
N THR A 123 -3.95 15.71 -2.78
CA THR A 123 -4.79 15.51 -1.60
C THR A 123 -5.73 16.67 -1.30
N GLY A 124 -5.47 17.86 -1.88
CA GLY A 124 -6.15 19.09 -1.53
C GLY A 124 -5.76 19.67 -0.16
N ILE A 125 -4.79 19.07 0.53
CA ILE A 125 -4.32 19.52 1.84
C ILE A 125 -3.13 20.46 1.63
N SER A 126 -3.28 21.71 2.09
CA SER A 126 -2.21 22.72 2.01
C SER A 126 -1.65 23.03 3.39
N ASP A 127 -0.54 23.80 3.43
CA ASP A 127 0.03 24.29 4.70
C ASP A 127 -1.00 25.08 5.52
N GLU A 128 -1.88 25.86 4.86
CA GLU A 128 -2.94 26.61 5.54
C GLU A 128 -4.00 25.69 6.14
N THR A 129 -4.29 24.55 5.48
CA THR A 129 -5.28 23.56 5.97
C THR A 129 -4.84 22.96 7.31
N VAL A 130 -3.54 22.75 7.49
CA VAL A 130 -2.99 22.08 8.67
C VAL A 130 -2.36 23.02 9.70
N ALA A 131 -2.35 24.34 9.43
CA ALA A 131 -1.66 25.32 10.28
C ALA A 131 -2.12 25.28 11.73
N ASP A 132 -3.45 25.18 11.94
CA ASP A 132 -4.09 25.13 13.27
C ASP A 132 -4.49 23.69 13.67
N ALA A 133 -4.04 22.67 12.93
CA ALA A 133 -4.32 21.28 13.26
C ALA A 133 -3.50 20.82 14.47
N PRO A 134 -3.99 19.81 15.21
CA PRO A 134 -3.24 19.24 16.33
C PRO A 134 -1.89 18.65 15.87
N ASP A 135 -0.95 18.60 16.79
CA ASP A 135 0.30 17.89 16.60
C ASP A 135 0.08 16.38 16.53
N LEU A 136 1.04 15.66 15.95
CA LEU A 136 0.97 14.22 15.79
C LEU A 136 0.67 13.46 17.09
N PRO A 137 1.28 13.76 18.26
CA PRO A 137 0.92 13.09 19.52
C PRO A 137 -0.55 13.22 19.87
N GLU A 138 -1.11 14.43 19.82
CA GLU A 138 -2.51 14.68 20.15
C GLU A 138 -3.46 13.98 19.15
N ALA A 139 -3.11 14.02 17.85
CA ALA A 139 -3.90 13.37 16.82
C ALA A 139 -3.91 11.84 17.00
N LEU A 140 -2.76 11.24 17.33
CA LEU A 140 -2.65 9.81 17.60
C LEU A 140 -3.38 9.39 18.87
N ASP A 141 -3.34 10.18 19.94
CA ASP A 141 -4.09 9.91 21.16
C ASP A 141 -5.60 9.82 20.89
N LYS A 142 -6.13 10.76 20.11
CA LYS A 142 -7.54 10.75 19.69
C LYS A 142 -7.86 9.56 18.79
N PHE A 143 -7.00 9.27 17.82
CA PHE A 143 -7.16 8.12 16.92
C PHE A 143 -7.11 6.80 17.70
N PHE A 144 -6.17 6.64 18.63
CA PHE A 144 -6.06 5.42 19.42
C PHE A 144 -7.22 5.25 20.41
N ALA A 145 -7.77 6.35 20.94
CA ALA A 145 -9.01 6.31 21.72
C ALA A 145 -10.19 5.81 20.86
N PHE A 146 -10.30 6.29 19.60
CA PHE A 146 -11.29 5.80 18.64
C PHE A 146 -11.04 4.34 18.24
N LEU A 147 -9.79 3.95 17.98
CA LEU A 147 -9.42 2.59 17.60
C LEU A 147 -9.72 1.57 18.71
N GLY A 148 -9.37 1.87 19.96
CA GLY A 148 -9.43 0.88 21.05
C GLY A 148 -8.57 -0.35 20.75
N ASP A 149 -9.13 -1.53 21.00
CA ASP A 149 -8.48 -2.83 20.74
C ASP A 149 -9.01 -3.49 19.43
N ARG A 150 -9.63 -2.70 18.57
CA ARG A 150 -10.27 -3.19 17.35
C ARG A 150 -9.25 -3.51 16.27
N VAL A 151 -9.68 -4.36 15.34
CA VAL A 151 -8.90 -4.71 14.15
C VAL A 151 -8.94 -3.54 13.16
N LEU A 152 -7.78 -3.13 12.69
CA LEU A 152 -7.63 -2.14 11.61
C LEU A 152 -7.92 -2.79 10.25
N VAL A 153 -8.52 -2.03 9.37
CA VAL A 153 -8.71 -2.42 7.96
C VAL A 153 -8.20 -1.28 7.07
N ALA A 154 -7.31 -1.57 6.15
CA ALA A 154 -6.81 -0.60 5.19
C ALA A 154 -6.62 -1.22 3.80
N HIS A 155 -6.47 -0.37 2.79
CA HIS A 155 -6.23 -0.82 1.42
C HIS A 155 -4.76 -0.62 1.05
N ASN A 156 -4.02 -1.72 0.80
CA ASN A 156 -2.56 -1.72 0.76
C ASN A 156 -1.98 -1.30 2.13
N ALA A 157 -2.51 -1.94 3.16
CA ALA A 157 -2.30 -1.61 4.58
C ALA A 157 -0.83 -1.43 4.99
N GLY A 158 0.10 -2.02 4.24
CA GLY A 158 1.53 -1.87 4.47
C GLY A 158 2.00 -0.41 4.45
N PHE A 159 1.38 0.44 3.62
CA PHE A 159 1.70 1.86 3.55
C PHE A 159 1.29 2.57 4.85
N ASP A 160 0.02 2.55 5.18
CA ASP A 160 -0.54 3.27 6.34
C ASP A 160 0.06 2.78 7.65
N LEU A 161 0.17 1.46 7.80
CA LEU A 161 0.80 0.87 8.99
C LEU A 161 2.27 1.23 9.14
N SER A 162 2.99 1.45 8.03
CA SER A 162 4.39 1.88 8.09
C SER A 162 4.53 3.28 8.70
N PHE A 163 3.61 4.19 8.37
CA PHE A 163 3.56 5.54 8.95
C PHE A 163 3.12 5.50 10.42
N LEU A 164 2.08 4.76 10.77
CA LEU A 164 1.66 4.60 12.17
C LEU A 164 2.78 4.01 13.03
N LYS A 165 3.45 2.95 12.56
CA LYS A 165 4.57 2.34 13.30
C LYS A 165 5.76 3.28 13.42
N ALA A 166 6.08 4.06 12.38
CA ALA A 166 7.14 5.06 12.44
C ALA A 166 6.80 6.17 13.45
N ALA A 167 5.55 6.64 13.46
CA ALA A 167 5.06 7.61 14.42
C ALA A 167 5.12 7.08 15.86
N CYS A 168 4.61 5.87 16.11
CA CYS A 168 4.70 5.21 17.42
C CYS A 168 6.15 5.09 17.89
N LYS A 169 7.05 4.66 17.00
CA LYS A 169 8.49 4.54 17.33
C LYS A 169 9.12 5.89 17.72
N ARG A 170 8.79 6.97 17.01
CA ARG A 170 9.31 8.32 17.33
C ARG A 170 8.79 8.86 18.65
N LEU A 171 7.57 8.49 19.02
CA LEU A 171 6.92 8.92 20.26
C LEU A 171 7.09 7.93 21.42
N GLU A 172 7.89 6.89 21.24
CA GLU A 172 8.13 5.83 22.22
C GLU A 172 6.82 5.16 22.70
N ILE A 173 5.83 5.05 21.80
CA ILE A 173 4.55 4.37 22.05
C ILE A 173 4.71 2.90 21.69
N GLU A 174 4.58 2.01 22.66
CA GLU A 174 4.53 0.57 22.44
C GLU A 174 3.09 0.16 22.09
N ARG A 175 2.83 -0.12 20.82
CA ARG A 175 1.52 -0.60 20.35
C ARG A 175 1.69 -1.60 19.21
N GLU A 176 1.03 -2.73 19.36
CA GLU A 176 0.86 -3.74 18.32
C GLU A 176 -0.46 -3.48 17.58
N PHE A 177 -0.46 -3.73 16.26
CA PHE A 177 -1.65 -3.57 15.43
C PHE A 177 -2.04 -4.90 14.82
N THR A 178 -3.28 -5.32 15.07
CA THR A 178 -3.93 -6.34 14.26
C THR A 178 -4.63 -5.65 13.10
N TYR A 179 -4.38 -6.10 11.87
CA TYR A 179 -4.95 -5.46 10.70
C TYR A 179 -5.26 -6.44 9.57
N ILE A 180 -6.16 -6.00 8.70
CA ILE A 180 -6.60 -6.69 7.49
C ILE A 180 -6.24 -5.82 6.29
N ASP A 181 -5.62 -6.43 5.26
CA ASP A 181 -5.34 -5.77 4.00
C ASP A 181 -6.41 -6.12 2.95
N THR A 182 -7.24 -5.14 2.63
CA THR A 182 -8.32 -5.31 1.63
C THR A 182 -7.80 -5.45 0.21
N LEU A 183 -6.58 -4.99 -0.11
CA LEU A 183 -5.95 -5.23 -1.41
C LEU A 183 -5.69 -6.73 -1.59
N GLU A 184 -5.07 -7.37 -0.60
CA GLU A 184 -4.78 -8.80 -0.64
C GLU A 184 -6.07 -9.63 -0.60
N MET A 185 -7.04 -9.23 0.22
CA MET A 185 -8.35 -9.87 0.25
C MET A 185 -9.07 -9.76 -1.11
N SER A 186 -9.04 -8.59 -1.74
CA SER A 186 -9.67 -8.38 -3.05
C SER A 186 -9.02 -9.22 -4.14
N ARG A 187 -7.70 -9.41 -4.10
CA ARG A 187 -6.99 -10.29 -5.05
C ARG A 187 -7.47 -11.74 -4.97
N ILE A 188 -7.76 -12.21 -3.78
CA ILE A 188 -8.27 -13.58 -3.55
C ILE A 188 -9.73 -13.69 -3.96
N MET A 189 -10.56 -12.75 -3.54
CA MET A 189 -12.02 -12.83 -3.71
C MET A 189 -12.53 -12.40 -5.08
N LEU A 190 -11.74 -11.61 -5.82
CA LEU A 190 -12.08 -11.05 -7.14
C LEU A 190 -10.97 -11.34 -8.17
N PRO A 191 -10.55 -12.61 -8.34
CA PRO A 191 -9.36 -12.97 -9.13
C PRO A 191 -9.50 -12.66 -10.62
N TYR A 192 -10.69 -12.37 -11.09
CA TYR A 192 -10.98 -11.97 -12.49
C TYR A 192 -10.65 -10.50 -12.76
N LEU A 193 -10.36 -9.69 -11.74
CA LEU A 193 -9.95 -8.30 -11.92
C LEU A 193 -8.45 -8.21 -12.22
N ASN A 194 -8.08 -7.31 -13.13
CA ASN A 194 -6.67 -7.04 -13.45
C ASN A 194 -6.07 -5.89 -12.63
N ARG A 195 -6.89 -5.12 -11.95
CA ARG A 195 -6.49 -3.97 -11.13
C ARG A 195 -7.39 -3.85 -9.91
N PHE A 196 -6.79 -3.47 -8.78
CA PHE A 196 -7.45 -3.44 -7.48
C PHE A 196 -7.39 -2.06 -6.83
N LYS A 197 -7.31 -0.98 -7.63
CA LYS A 197 -7.43 0.38 -7.10
C LYS A 197 -8.82 0.59 -6.48
N LEU A 198 -8.91 1.46 -5.49
CA LEU A 198 -10.12 1.70 -4.71
C LEU A 198 -11.34 2.05 -5.61
N ASN A 199 -11.14 2.90 -6.63
CA ASN A 199 -12.19 3.25 -7.60
C ASN A 199 -12.68 2.07 -8.45
N ILE A 200 -11.81 1.13 -8.76
CA ILE A 200 -12.17 -0.07 -9.52
C ILE A 200 -13.00 -0.99 -8.64
N LEU A 201 -12.57 -1.20 -7.40
CA LEU A 201 -13.31 -2.00 -6.43
C LEU A 201 -14.66 -1.37 -6.09
N ALA A 202 -14.71 -0.05 -5.92
CA ALA A 202 -15.94 0.68 -5.67
C ALA A 202 -16.98 0.48 -6.79
N LYS A 203 -16.53 0.54 -8.03
CA LYS A 203 -17.37 0.28 -9.21
C LYS A 203 -17.82 -1.18 -9.28
N GLU A 204 -16.91 -2.12 -9.09
CA GLU A 204 -17.19 -3.56 -9.16
C GLU A 204 -18.19 -3.98 -8.08
N LEU A 205 -17.99 -3.51 -6.86
CA LEU A 205 -18.84 -3.83 -5.71
C LEU A 205 -20.06 -2.90 -5.57
N GLN A 206 -20.25 -1.97 -6.51
CA GLN A 206 -21.40 -1.06 -6.60
C GLN A 206 -21.61 -0.22 -5.33
N VAL A 207 -20.53 0.26 -4.71
CA VAL A 207 -20.60 1.05 -3.47
C VAL A 207 -20.79 2.56 -3.69
N GLY A 208 -20.95 2.97 -4.94
CA GLY A 208 -21.21 4.35 -5.35
C GLY A 208 -19.95 5.12 -5.78
N PRO A 209 -20.14 6.27 -6.44
CA PRO A 209 -19.04 7.15 -6.82
C PRO A 209 -18.49 7.88 -5.58
N PHE A 210 -17.22 8.30 -5.64
CA PHE A 210 -16.54 9.09 -4.63
C PHE A 210 -15.42 9.92 -5.25
N GLU A 211 -14.99 10.96 -4.57
CA GLU A 211 -13.81 11.75 -4.93
C GLU A 211 -12.59 11.16 -4.22
N HIS A 212 -11.53 10.92 -4.97
CA HIS A 212 -10.29 10.35 -4.47
C HIS A 212 -9.40 11.39 -3.80
N HIS A 213 -8.50 10.90 -2.94
CA HIS A 213 -7.42 11.65 -2.32
C HIS A 213 -7.88 12.60 -1.21
N ARG A 214 -8.86 12.15 -0.45
CA ARG A 214 -9.25 12.68 0.85
C ARG A 214 -9.39 11.49 1.79
N ALA A 215 -8.55 11.41 2.84
CA ALA A 215 -8.58 10.24 3.73
C ALA A 215 -9.98 9.93 4.28
N SER A 216 -10.78 10.94 4.57
CA SER A 216 -12.16 10.76 5.05
C SER A 216 -13.09 10.11 4.02
N GLU A 217 -12.96 10.47 2.74
CA GLU A 217 -13.77 9.87 1.67
C GLU A 217 -13.26 8.50 1.28
N ASP A 218 -11.94 8.33 1.20
CA ASP A 218 -11.29 7.06 0.91
C ASP A 218 -11.59 6.04 2.03
N ALA A 219 -11.51 6.40 3.32
CA ALA A 219 -11.91 5.56 4.44
C ALA A 219 -13.41 5.19 4.39
N ALA A 220 -14.29 6.14 4.04
CA ALA A 220 -15.74 5.88 3.94
C ALA A 220 -16.08 4.94 2.78
N VAL A 221 -15.41 5.09 1.63
CA VAL A 221 -15.57 4.18 0.49
C VAL A 221 -14.98 2.81 0.82
N LEU A 222 -13.80 2.78 1.40
CA LEU A 222 -13.16 1.54 1.83
C LEU A 222 -14.03 0.78 2.84
N ALA A 223 -14.71 1.49 3.77
CA ALA A 223 -15.64 0.86 4.70
C ALA A 223 -16.82 0.17 3.97
N ARG A 224 -17.38 0.81 2.93
CA ARG A 224 -18.43 0.19 2.10
C ARG A 224 -17.89 -1.01 1.30
N ILE A 225 -16.68 -0.91 0.75
CA ILE A 225 -16.01 -2.03 0.08
C ILE A 225 -15.79 -3.18 1.07
N TRP A 226 -15.29 -2.88 2.26
CA TRP A 226 -15.07 -3.85 3.32
C TRP A 226 -16.36 -4.61 3.67
N ILE A 227 -17.47 -3.90 3.87
CA ILE A 227 -18.77 -4.49 4.13
C ILE A 227 -19.16 -5.47 3.01
N LYS A 228 -18.99 -5.09 1.74
CA LYS A 228 -19.29 -5.95 0.59
C LYS A 228 -18.39 -7.19 0.50
N LEU A 229 -17.12 -7.04 0.82
CA LEU A 229 -16.20 -8.19 0.90
C LEU A 229 -16.57 -9.14 2.02
N LEU A 230 -16.98 -8.61 3.20
CA LEU A 230 -17.50 -9.43 4.30
C LEU A 230 -18.78 -10.18 3.94
N GLU A 231 -19.75 -9.51 3.32
CA GLU A 231 -20.99 -10.12 2.85
C GLU A 231 -20.69 -11.28 1.89
N LYS A 232 -19.79 -11.06 0.94
CA LYS A 232 -19.38 -12.08 -0.03
C LYS A 232 -18.71 -13.29 0.66
N LEU A 233 -17.78 -13.02 1.58
CA LEU A 233 -17.08 -14.07 2.31
C LEU A 233 -18.04 -14.92 3.16
N LYS A 234 -18.99 -14.29 3.87
CA LYS A 234 -20.02 -15.01 4.64
C LYS A 234 -20.92 -15.85 3.76
N ASN A 235 -21.28 -15.38 2.58
CA ASN A 235 -22.09 -16.15 1.64
C ASN A 235 -21.34 -17.37 1.09
N GLU A 236 -20.04 -17.25 0.83
CA GLU A 236 -19.21 -18.39 0.37
C GLU A 236 -18.98 -19.44 1.47
N GLN A 237 -18.98 -19.04 2.74
CA GLN A 237 -18.89 -20.01 3.86
C GLN A 237 -20.18 -20.78 4.10
N ASN A 238 -21.33 -20.25 3.68
CA ASN A 238 -22.65 -20.85 3.87
C ASN A 238 -23.13 -21.65 2.64
N ALA A 239 -22.36 -21.70 1.55
CA ALA A 239 -22.69 -22.42 0.31
C ALA A 239 -22.00 -23.78 0.25
#